data_2c573f0b6024872413d87063beb2cf91
#
_entry.id   2c573f0b6024872413d87063beb2cf91
#
_cell.length_a   1.000
_cell.length_b   1.000
_cell.length_c   1.000
_cell.angle_alpha   90.00
_cell.angle_beta   90.00
_cell.angle_gamma   90.00
#
_symmetry.space_group_name_H-M   'P 1'
#
loop_
_entity.id
_entity.type
_entity.pdbx_description
1 polymer ?
#
loop_
_entity_poly.entity_id
_entity_poly.type
_entity_poly.pdbx_seq_one_letter_code
_entity_poly.pdbx_strand_id
1 'polypeptide(L)'
;MKLFVIAALLLAALVVQAQQASPKMTTVEPGNAKVGDVLTVTGENLDKASVSEVYLTDGTKDYKGTMSEQTATSIKFKVPANTPAGRYALMVLTPGKDAKLMEQPVKVNIEP
;
A
#
# COMPACT_ATOMS: atom_id res chain seq x y z
N MET A 1 18.41 17.02 38.56
CA MET A 1 17.16 16.27 38.69
C MET A 1 16.17 16.59 37.58
N LYS A 2 15.90 17.86 37.38
CA LYS A 2 14.94 18.26 36.33
C LYS A 2 15.41 17.87 34.96
N LEU A 3 16.72 17.87 34.72
CA LEU A 3 17.28 17.48 33.44
C LEU A 3 17.02 16.02 33.10
N PHE A 4 17.00 15.15 34.07
CA PHE A 4 16.72 13.73 33.85
C PHE A 4 15.30 13.50 33.38
N VAL A 5 14.36 14.25 33.93
CA VAL A 5 12.96 14.14 33.52
C VAL A 5 12.79 14.56 32.07
N ILE A 6 13.46 15.65 31.68
CA ILE A 6 13.40 16.13 30.30
C ILE A 6 13.98 15.11 29.33
N ALA A 7 15.11 14.50 29.68
CA ALA A 7 15.73 13.49 28.84
C ALA A 7 14.82 12.27 28.64
N ALA A 8 14.14 11.85 29.70
CA ALA A 8 13.21 10.74 29.61
C ALA A 8 12.05 11.05 28.67
N LEU A 9 11.54 12.27 28.71
CA LEU A 9 10.47 12.68 27.83
C LEU A 9 10.91 12.67 26.36
N LEU A 10 12.14 13.11 26.08
CA LEU A 10 12.67 13.11 24.74
C LEU A 10 12.80 11.69 24.20
N LEU A 11 13.23 10.75 25.02
CA LEU A 11 13.32 9.36 24.59
C LEU A 11 11.94 8.78 24.26
N ALA A 12 10.95 9.11 25.06
CA ALA A 12 9.59 8.64 24.78
C ALA A 12 9.09 9.19 23.45
N ALA A 13 9.37 10.45 23.16
CA ALA A 13 8.96 11.05 21.88
C ALA A 13 9.64 10.35 20.69
N LEU A 14 10.92 10.01 20.82
CA LEU A 14 11.64 9.31 19.77
C LEU A 14 11.05 7.93 19.50
N VAL A 15 10.68 7.21 20.56
CA VAL A 15 10.06 5.90 20.40
C VAL A 15 8.75 6.00 19.63
N VAL A 16 7.94 7.01 19.95
CA VAL A 16 6.68 7.22 19.24
C VAL A 16 6.93 7.52 17.77
N GLN A 17 7.94 8.34 17.47
CA GLN A 17 8.27 8.67 16.08
C GLN A 17 8.80 7.48 15.28
N ALA A 18 9.42 6.52 15.96
CA ALA A 18 9.95 5.34 15.29
C ALA A 18 8.84 4.39 14.85
N GLN A 19 7.64 4.55 15.38
CA GLN A 19 6.52 3.72 14.99
C GLN A 19 5.90 4.31 13.72
N GLN A 20 6.18 3.65 12.60
CA GLN A 20 5.65 4.05 11.32
C GLN A 20 4.19 3.68 11.21
N ALA A 21 3.40 4.60 10.67
CA ALA A 21 2.02 4.27 10.32
C ALA A 21 2.04 3.35 9.12
N SER A 22 1.25 2.30 9.15
CA SER A 22 1.17 1.34 8.06
C SER A 22 0.37 1.90 6.89
N PRO A 23 0.71 1.52 5.65
CA PRO A 23 -0.11 1.87 4.51
C PRO A 23 -1.48 1.22 4.64
N LYS A 24 -2.51 1.99 4.31
CA LYS A 24 -3.89 1.52 4.41
C LYS A 24 -4.69 2.03 3.23
N MET A 25 -5.18 1.13 2.40
CA MET A 25 -6.04 1.46 1.29
C MET A 25 -7.49 1.38 1.75
N THR A 26 -8.30 2.34 1.35
CA THR A 26 -9.71 2.38 1.75
C THR A 26 -10.65 2.17 0.58
N THR A 27 -10.31 2.63 -0.62
CA THR A 27 -11.15 2.45 -1.80
C THR A 27 -10.31 2.15 -3.02
N VAL A 28 -10.92 1.54 -4.01
CA VAL A 28 -10.33 1.35 -5.34
C VAL A 28 -11.41 1.63 -6.38
N GLU A 29 -11.04 2.35 -7.43
CA GLU A 29 -11.95 2.68 -8.51
C GLU A 29 -11.27 2.51 -9.86
N PRO A 30 -11.95 1.90 -10.84
CA PRO A 30 -13.26 1.26 -10.73
C PRO A 30 -13.19 -0.07 -9.98
N GLY A 31 -14.32 -0.52 -9.45
CA GLY A 31 -14.41 -1.80 -8.76
C GLY A 31 -14.40 -2.99 -9.71
N ASN A 32 -14.73 -2.75 -10.99
CA ASN A 32 -14.63 -3.74 -12.07
C ASN A 32 -13.75 -3.15 -13.14
N ALA A 33 -12.75 -3.89 -13.58
CA ALA A 33 -11.78 -3.39 -14.53
C ALA A 33 -11.29 -4.52 -15.44
N LYS A 34 -10.52 -4.15 -16.44
CA LYS A 34 -9.91 -5.09 -17.38
C LYS A 34 -8.40 -4.93 -17.34
N VAL A 35 -7.68 -5.92 -17.87
CA VAL A 35 -6.23 -5.76 -18.01
C VAL A 35 -5.94 -4.50 -18.80
N GLY A 36 -4.91 -3.78 -18.40
CA GLY A 36 -4.55 -2.53 -19.05
C GLY A 36 -5.26 -1.30 -18.49
N ASP A 37 -6.34 -1.47 -17.77
CA ASP A 37 -7.02 -0.34 -17.14
C ASP A 37 -6.19 0.23 -16.00
N VAL A 38 -6.36 1.53 -15.74
CA VAL A 38 -5.71 2.20 -14.63
C VAL A 38 -6.69 2.26 -13.46
N LEU A 39 -6.26 1.75 -12.32
CA LEU A 39 -7.03 1.79 -11.09
C LEU A 39 -6.53 2.94 -10.22
N THR A 40 -7.45 3.63 -9.56
CA THR A 40 -7.12 4.65 -8.59
C THR A 40 -7.46 4.16 -7.21
N VAL A 41 -6.48 4.12 -6.33
CA VAL A 41 -6.63 3.69 -4.95
C VAL A 41 -6.49 4.90 -4.05
N THR A 42 -7.36 5.02 -3.07
CA THR A 42 -7.23 6.07 -2.07
C THR A 42 -7.03 5.44 -0.70
N GLY A 43 -6.38 6.18 0.19
CA GLY A 43 -6.10 5.70 1.52
C GLY A 43 -5.16 6.60 2.27
N GLU A 44 -4.33 6.01 3.13
CA GLU A 44 -3.39 6.73 3.97
C GLU A 44 -2.02 6.06 3.91
N ASN A 45 -0.97 6.88 4.02
CA ASN A 45 0.42 6.40 4.04
C ASN A 45 0.77 5.60 2.79
N LEU A 46 0.35 6.09 1.64
CA LEU A 46 0.58 5.42 0.36
C LEU A 46 1.79 5.97 -0.40
N ASP A 47 2.52 6.90 0.19
CA ASP A 47 3.68 7.51 -0.46
C ASP A 47 4.86 6.54 -0.53
N LYS A 48 5.91 6.95 -1.24
CA LYS A 48 7.08 6.10 -1.48
C LYS A 48 7.78 5.62 -0.22
N ALA A 49 7.67 6.39 0.86
CA ALA A 49 8.26 6.01 2.13
C ALA A 49 7.57 4.81 2.76
N SER A 50 6.32 4.54 2.38
CA SER A 50 5.53 3.47 2.95
C SER A 50 5.19 2.37 1.97
N VAL A 51 5.12 2.68 0.67
CA VAL A 51 4.73 1.71 -0.36
C VAL A 51 5.73 1.73 -1.50
N SER A 52 6.36 0.60 -1.73
CA SER A 52 7.31 0.42 -2.83
C SER A 52 6.61 -0.09 -4.08
N GLU A 53 5.69 -1.03 -3.95
CA GLU A 53 5.00 -1.65 -5.07
C GLU A 53 3.58 -2.05 -4.69
N VAL A 54 2.73 -2.22 -5.70
CA VAL A 54 1.33 -2.64 -5.54
C VAL A 54 1.10 -3.90 -6.36
N TYR A 55 0.39 -4.85 -5.78
CA TYR A 55 0.06 -6.11 -6.40
C TYR A 55 -1.44 -6.38 -6.35
N LEU A 56 -1.92 -7.18 -7.29
CA LEU A 56 -3.22 -7.84 -7.21
C LEU A 56 -2.95 -9.27 -6.80
N THR A 57 -3.66 -9.78 -5.82
CA THR A 57 -3.44 -11.14 -5.33
C THR A 57 -4.75 -11.91 -5.26
N ASP A 58 -4.70 -13.18 -5.65
CA ASP A 58 -5.83 -14.09 -5.49
C ASP A 58 -5.63 -15.03 -4.30
N GLY A 59 -4.59 -14.77 -3.49
CA GLY A 59 -4.24 -15.60 -2.36
C GLY A 59 -3.20 -16.66 -2.68
N THR A 60 -2.99 -16.96 -3.95
CA THR A 60 -2.02 -17.93 -4.42
C THR A 60 -0.96 -17.27 -5.29
N LYS A 61 -1.41 -16.43 -6.21
CA LYS A 61 -0.52 -15.72 -7.14
C LYS A 61 -0.66 -14.23 -7.00
N ASP A 62 0.41 -13.52 -7.22
CA ASP A 62 0.49 -12.07 -7.13
C ASP A 62 0.85 -11.50 -8.49
N TYR A 63 0.17 -10.44 -8.88
CA TYR A 63 0.38 -9.77 -10.16
C TYR A 63 0.76 -8.33 -9.89
N LYS A 64 1.97 -7.95 -10.30
CA LYS A 64 2.51 -6.64 -10.01
C LYS A 64 1.91 -5.58 -10.92
N GLY A 65 1.27 -4.58 -10.33
CA GLY A 65 0.76 -3.43 -11.07
C GLY A 65 1.88 -2.46 -11.42
N THR A 66 1.68 -1.70 -12.48
CA THR A 66 2.61 -0.65 -12.89
C THR A 66 2.10 0.68 -12.36
N MET A 67 2.77 1.22 -11.34
CA MET A 67 2.36 2.48 -10.74
C MET A 67 2.69 3.65 -11.66
N SER A 68 1.72 4.55 -11.85
CA SER A 68 1.90 5.74 -12.67
C SER A 68 1.87 7.02 -11.85
N GLU A 69 1.15 7.02 -10.73
CA GLU A 69 1.13 8.16 -9.81
C GLU A 69 1.10 7.65 -8.39
N GLN A 70 1.73 8.39 -7.50
CA GLN A 70 1.79 8.01 -6.10
C GLN A 70 1.90 9.23 -5.21
N THR A 71 0.93 9.38 -4.31
CA THR A 71 0.95 10.40 -3.26
C THR A 71 0.66 9.71 -1.94
N ALA A 72 0.69 10.45 -0.85
CA ALA A 72 0.41 9.88 0.47
C ALA A 72 -1.02 9.34 0.59
N THR A 73 -1.94 9.84 -0.23
CA THR A 73 -3.36 9.46 -0.13
C THR A 73 -3.90 8.75 -1.36
N SER A 74 -3.08 8.59 -2.40
CA SER A 74 -3.57 8.04 -3.67
C SER A 74 -2.46 7.35 -4.43
N ILE A 75 -2.81 6.24 -5.07
CA ILE A 75 -1.93 5.54 -6.01
C ILE A 75 -2.74 5.22 -7.25
N LYS A 76 -2.15 5.47 -8.43
CA LYS A 76 -2.71 4.98 -9.69
C LYS A 76 -1.78 3.93 -10.25
N PHE A 77 -2.35 2.82 -10.66
CA PHE A 77 -1.56 1.75 -11.25
C PHE A 77 -2.36 1.03 -12.34
N LYS A 78 -1.63 0.47 -13.29
CA LYS A 78 -2.22 -0.26 -14.40
C LYS A 78 -2.32 -1.74 -14.06
N VAL A 79 -3.46 -2.34 -14.40
CA VAL A 79 -3.66 -3.78 -14.23
C VAL A 79 -2.74 -4.50 -15.23
N PRO A 80 -1.87 -5.41 -14.76
CA PRO A 80 -0.93 -6.08 -15.66
C PRO A 80 -1.63 -6.98 -16.66
N ALA A 81 -1.04 -7.07 -17.85
CA ALA A 81 -1.64 -7.77 -18.98
C ALA A 81 -1.84 -9.27 -18.73
N ASN A 82 -1.05 -9.85 -17.84
CA ASN A 82 -1.12 -11.28 -17.55
C ASN A 82 -2.07 -11.64 -16.40
N THR A 83 -2.91 -10.71 -15.96
CA THR A 83 -3.85 -10.96 -14.88
C THR A 83 -5.07 -11.71 -15.40
N PRO A 84 -5.34 -12.94 -14.93
CA PRO A 84 -6.55 -13.65 -15.34
C PRO A 84 -7.79 -12.96 -14.79
N ALA A 85 -8.92 -13.18 -15.42
CA ALA A 85 -10.20 -12.71 -14.93
C ALA A 85 -10.47 -13.31 -13.54
N GLY A 86 -11.02 -12.51 -12.63
CA GLY A 86 -11.32 -12.97 -11.29
C GLY A 86 -11.36 -11.84 -10.28
N ARG A 87 -11.52 -12.21 -9.03
CA ARG A 87 -11.59 -11.25 -7.94
C ARG A 87 -10.25 -11.23 -7.20
N TYR A 88 -9.73 -10.03 -7.00
CA TYR A 88 -8.42 -9.85 -6.40
C TYR A 88 -8.48 -8.89 -5.23
N ALA A 89 -7.66 -9.17 -4.21
CA ALA A 89 -7.36 -8.18 -3.19
C ALA A 89 -6.15 -7.36 -3.64
N LEU A 90 -6.04 -6.14 -3.15
CA LEU A 90 -4.85 -5.36 -3.37
C LEU A 90 -3.83 -5.66 -2.27
N MET A 91 -2.55 -5.57 -2.62
CA MET A 91 -1.47 -5.85 -1.70
C MET A 91 -0.35 -4.86 -1.96
N VAL A 92 0.31 -4.41 -0.91
CA VAL A 92 1.43 -3.48 -1.02
C VAL A 92 2.71 -4.13 -0.53
N LEU A 93 3.82 -3.72 -1.12
CA LEU A 93 5.15 -4.09 -0.65
C LEU A 93 5.74 -2.84 0.00
N THR A 94 6.15 -2.96 1.26
CA THR A 94 6.81 -1.85 1.94
C THR A 94 8.27 -1.77 1.50
N PRO A 95 8.90 -0.59 1.57
CA PRO A 95 10.29 -0.45 1.13
C PRO A 95 11.29 -0.90 2.19
N GLY A 96 12.55 -1.02 1.78
CA GLY A 96 13.67 -1.22 2.68
C GLY A 96 14.07 -2.68 2.85
N LYS A 97 14.99 -2.91 3.79
CA LYS A 97 15.53 -4.24 4.04
C LYS A 97 14.50 -5.21 4.59
N ASP A 98 13.59 -4.68 5.41
CA ASP A 98 12.55 -5.49 6.04
C ASP A 98 11.24 -5.33 5.28
N ALA A 99 11.31 -5.31 3.96
CA ALA A 99 10.14 -5.18 3.12
C ALA A 99 9.14 -6.29 3.42
N LYS A 100 7.87 -5.91 3.51
CA LYS A 100 6.78 -6.84 3.80
C LYS A 100 5.67 -6.68 2.80
N LEU A 101 5.04 -7.80 2.47
CA LEU A 101 3.82 -7.79 1.68
C LEU A 101 2.65 -7.68 2.64
N MET A 102 1.80 -6.69 2.43
CA MET A 102 0.65 -6.44 3.29
C MET A 102 -0.62 -6.43 2.46
N GLU A 103 -1.49 -7.40 2.70
CA GLU A 103 -2.76 -7.45 2.00
C GLU A 103 -3.67 -6.34 2.52
N GLN A 104 -4.38 -5.71 1.60
CA GLN A 104 -5.25 -4.57 1.91
C GLN A 104 -6.71 -5.01 1.89
N PRO A 105 -7.60 -4.28 2.60
CA PRO A 105 -9.01 -4.69 2.67
C PRO A 105 -9.84 -4.37 1.44
N VAL A 106 -9.24 -3.80 0.40
CA VAL A 106 -9.94 -3.43 -0.83
C VAL A 106 -9.79 -4.51 -1.87
N LYS A 107 -10.83 -4.71 -2.67
CA LYS A 107 -10.87 -5.75 -3.70
C LYS A 107 -11.36 -5.19 -5.02
N VAL A 108 -10.95 -5.84 -6.11
CA VAL A 108 -11.34 -5.44 -7.45
C VAL A 108 -11.65 -6.68 -8.26
N ASN A 109 -12.64 -6.59 -9.16
CA ASN A 109 -12.95 -7.65 -10.11
C ASN A 109 -12.27 -7.34 -11.43
N ILE A 110 -11.55 -8.31 -11.96
CA ILE A 110 -10.95 -8.18 -13.29
C ILE A 110 -11.82 -8.99 -14.25
N GLU A 111 -12.36 -8.30 -15.24
CA GLU A 111 -13.26 -8.89 -16.23
C GLU A 111 -12.46 -9.53 -17.36
N PRO A 112 -13.04 -10.56 -18.01
CA PRO A 112 -12.38 -11.20 -19.13
C PRO A 112 -12.25 -10.30 -20.36
#